data_bc26eccffc571edd429951873b582e56
#
_entry.id   bc26eccffc571edd429951873b582e56
#
_cell.length_a   1.000
_cell.length_b   1.000
_cell.length_c   1.000
_cell.angle_alpha   90.00
_cell.angle_beta   90.00
_cell.angle_gamma   90.00
#
_symmetry.space_group_name_H-M   'P 1'
#
loop_
_entity.id
_entity.type
_entity.pdbx_description
1 polymer ?
#
loop_
_entity_poly.entity_id
_entity_poly.type
_entity_poly.pdbx_seq_one_letter_code
_entity_poly.pdbx_strand_id
1 'polypeptide(L)'
;NLVKRLESSFSAFKTSLANLRQYTQNMIDMWEANTIFICPDINVNAELDKEKRLAREGRICTFEECVDDIRTKIKKLDEKGKNYRLRNRELTRDVFDAKYIDFLRKDLALIDFLCKRWNAYSYDPKLETFKKNLANVLFDKQRNPAQKLVIFSEAIDTVDAIKLAVETTEPSLKVLAVKASNRDDLEQTIKENFDANY
;
A
#
# COMPACT_ATOMS: atom_id res chain seq x y z
N ASN A 1 -5.00 -6.47 -8.08
CA ASN A 1 -4.46 -7.12 -9.26
C ASN A 1 -2.98 -6.76 -9.44
N LEU A 2 -2.08 -7.74 -9.23
CA LEU A 2 -0.62 -7.56 -9.29
C LEU A 2 -0.14 -7.10 -10.67
N VAL A 3 -0.78 -7.56 -11.76
CA VAL A 3 -0.42 -7.17 -13.13
C VAL A 3 -0.61 -5.66 -13.33
N LYS A 4 -1.74 -5.09 -12.92
CA LYS A 4 -1.96 -3.64 -12.98
C LYS A 4 -0.93 -2.85 -12.17
N ARG A 5 -0.49 -3.39 -11.02
CA ARG A 5 0.56 -2.76 -10.21
C ARG A 5 1.90 -2.76 -10.94
N LEU A 6 2.26 -3.86 -11.59
CA LEU A 6 3.47 -3.96 -12.43
C LEU A 6 3.40 -3.02 -13.62
N GLU A 7 2.24 -2.92 -14.28
CA GLU A 7 1.99 -1.96 -15.36
C GLU A 7 2.08 -0.50 -14.89
N SER A 8 1.73 -0.21 -13.64
CA SER A 8 1.88 1.14 -13.07
C SER A 8 3.35 1.50 -12.84
N SER A 9 4.03 0.75 -11.98
CA SER A 9 5.49 0.90 -11.74
C SER A 9 6.04 -0.31 -10.99
N PHE A 10 7.36 -0.50 -11.06
CA PHE A 10 8.05 -1.52 -10.27
C PHE A 10 7.93 -1.23 -8.76
N SER A 11 7.92 0.02 -8.34
CA SER A 11 7.68 0.41 -6.95
C SER A 11 6.32 -0.10 -6.45
N ALA A 12 5.23 0.22 -7.16
CA ALA A 12 3.89 -0.23 -6.80
C ALA A 12 3.75 -1.76 -6.78
N PHE A 13 4.44 -2.46 -7.68
CA PHE A 13 4.44 -3.91 -7.71
C PHE A 13 5.19 -4.51 -6.51
N LYS A 14 6.39 -4.01 -6.18
CA LYS A 14 7.17 -4.44 -5.02
C LYS A 14 6.42 -4.23 -3.71
N THR A 15 5.81 -3.08 -3.52
CA THR A 15 4.95 -2.81 -2.36
C THR A 15 3.80 -3.80 -2.28
N SER A 16 3.15 -4.09 -3.41
CA SER A 16 2.04 -5.06 -3.45
C SER A 16 2.49 -6.49 -3.12
N LEU A 17 3.67 -6.91 -3.58
CA LEU A 17 4.26 -8.20 -3.19
C LEU A 17 4.59 -8.25 -1.70
N ALA A 18 5.17 -7.19 -1.15
CA ALA A 18 5.49 -7.10 0.27
C ALA A 18 4.22 -7.16 1.14
N ASN A 19 3.15 -6.48 0.73
CA ASN A 19 1.85 -6.54 1.41
C ASN A 19 1.24 -7.95 1.32
N LEU A 20 1.28 -8.60 0.16
CA LEU A 20 0.79 -9.97 0.00
C LEU A 20 1.55 -10.94 0.90
N ARG A 21 2.88 -10.81 0.95
CA ARG A 21 3.74 -11.56 1.86
C ARG A 21 3.28 -11.40 3.32
N GLN A 22 3.10 -10.14 3.74
CA GLN A 22 2.70 -9.84 5.12
C GLN A 22 1.31 -10.41 5.44
N TYR A 23 0.35 -10.29 4.54
CA TYR A 23 -1.01 -10.81 4.74
C TYR A 23 -1.03 -12.34 4.82
N THR A 24 -0.19 -13.01 4.03
CA THR A 24 -0.03 -14.47 4.12
C THR A 24 0.61 -14.86 5.46
N GLN A 25 1.62 -14.12 5.93
CA GLN A 25 2.21 -14.34 7.26
C GLN A 25 1.19 -14.11 8.37
N ASN A 26 0.44 -13.01 8.34
CA ASN A 26 -0.59 -12.73 9.34
C ASN A 26 -1.64 -13.85 9.41
N MET A 27 -2.00 -14.46 8.27
CA MET A 27 -2.92 -15.59 8.25
C MET A 27 -2.29 -16.83 8.91
N ILE A 28 -1.00 -17.07 8.71
CA ILE A 28 -0.26 -18.16 9.38
C ILE A 28 -0.20 -17.89 10.89
N ASP A 29 0.13 -16.68 11.31
CA ASP A 29 0.21 -16.29 12.72
C ASP A 29 -1.16 -16.47 13.42
N MET A 30 -2.25 -16.05 12.78
CA MET A 30 -3.62 -16.28 13.26
C MET A 30 -3.96 -17.78 13.34
N TRP A 31 -3.51 -18.58 12.37
CA TRP A 31 -3.70 -20.03 12.39
C TRP A 31 -2.97 -20.68 13.56
N GLU A 32 -1.72 -20.31 13.79
CA GLU A 32 -0.90 -20.85 14.90
C GLU A 32 -1.48 -20.48 16.26
N ALA A 33 -2.00 -19.25 16.38
CA ALA A 33 -2.72 -18.78 17.56
C ALA A 33 -4.14 -19.38 17.72
N ASN A 34 -4.61 -20.20 16.78
CA ASN A 34 -5.98 -20.72 16.72
C ASN A 34 -7.07 -19.62 16.78
N THR A 35 -6.81 -18.48 16.17
CA THR A 35 -7.67 -17.29 16.20
C THR A 35 -7.67 -16.65 14.82
N ILE A 36 -8.71 -16.91 14.02
CA ILE A 36 -8.80 -16.46 12.63
C ILE A 36 -9.95 -15.48 12.48
N PHE A 37 -9.65 -14.26 12.04
CA PHE A 37 -10.64 -13.22 11.82
C PHE A 37 -11.07 -13.15 10.36
N ILE A 38 -12.38 -13.26 10.12
CA ILE A 38 -13.03 -12.99 8.85
C ILE A 38 -13.92 -11.76 9.05
N CYS A 39 -13.40 -10.58 8.76
CA CYS A 39 -13.99 -9.29 9.10
C CYS A 39 -13.91 -8.34 7.91
N PRO A 40 -14.90 -8.35 6.98
CA PRO A 40 -14.90 -7.43 5.84
C PRO A 40 -14.99 -5.94 6.23
N ASP A 41 -15.51 -5.64 7.41
CA ASP A 41 -15.69 -4.27 7.89
C ASP A 41 -14.51 -3.77 8.77
N ILE A 42 -13.50 -4.63 8.99
CA ILE A 42 -12.29 -4.31 9.78
C ILE A 42 -11.06 -4.68 8.95
N ASN A 43 -10.12 -3.77 8.83
CA ASN A 43 -8.83 -4.11 8.22
C ASN A 43 -7.95 -4.88 9.22
N VAL A 44 -8.20 -6.20 9.32
CA VAL A 44 -7.49 -7.11 10.23
C VAL A 44 -5.98 -7.03 10.05
N ASN A 45 -5.50 -6.98 8.80
CA ASN A 45 -4.07 -6.89 8.53
C ASN A 45 -3.45 -5.60 9.09
N ALA A 46 -4.14 -4.45 8.95
CA ALA A 46 -3.64 -3.20 9.51
C ALA A 46 -3.62 -3.22 11.05
N GLU A 47 -4.53 -3.96 11.69
CA GLU A 47 -4.51 -4.13 13.14
C GLU A 47 -3.35 -5.01 13.59
N LEU A 48 -3.12 -6.16 12.94
CA LEU A 48 -2.01 -7.06 13.26
C LEU A 48 -0.64 -6.44 12.95
N ASP A 49 -0.54 -5.58 11.93
CA ASP A 49 0.69 -4.87 11.60
C ASP A 49 1.04 -3.74 12.60
N LYS A 50 0.14 -3.41 13.54
CA LYS A 50 0.42 -2.43 14.61
C LYS A 50 1.63 -2.82 15.45
N GLU A 51 1.77 -4.10 15.78
CA GLU A 51 2.93 -4.61 16.52
C GLU A 51 4.24 -4.15 15.88
N LYS A 52 4.40 -4.43 14.59
CA LYS A 52 5.61 -4.07 13.83
C LYS A 52 5.82 -2.56 13.68
N ARG A 53 4.72 -1.82 13.53
CA ARG A 53 4.76 -0.36 13.41
C ARG A 53 5.17 0.27 14.73
N LEU A 54 4.55 -0.12 15.83
CA LEU A 54 4.84 0.41 17.17
C LEU A 54 6.25 0.02 17.64
N ALA A 55 6.72 -1.17 17.30
CA ALA A 55 8.09 -1.59 17.59
C ALA A 55 9.15 -0.67 16.92
N ARG A 56 8.87 -0.17 15.70
CA ARG A 56 9.74 0.82 15.03
C ARG A 56 9.74 2.18 15.73
N GLU A 57 8.68 2.50 16.45
CA GLU A 57 8.53 3.72 17.25
C GLU A 57 9.01 3.54 18.71
N GLY A 58 9.63 2.40 19.04
CA GLY A 58 10.09 2.05 20.38
C GLY A 58 8.95 1.72 21.36
N ARG A 59 7.75 1.42 20.87
CA ARG A 59 6.59 1.02 21.66
C ARG A 59 6.36 -0.48 21.54
N ILE A 60 6.04 -1.13 22.65
CA ILE A 60 5.73 -2.55 22.67
C ILE A 60 4.23 -2.71 22.47
N CYS A 61 3.85 -3.58 21.52
CA CYS A 61 2.49 -4.06 21.32
C CYS A 61 2.62 -5.55 20.97
N THR A 62 1.92 -6.41 21.66
CA THR A 62 1.96 -7.85 21.42
C THR A 62 0.89 -8.28 20.40
N PHE A 63 1.05 -9.48 19.85
CA PHE A 63 0.03 -10.07 18.97
C PHE A 63 -1.32 -10.21 19.70
N GLU A 64 -1.31 -10.61 20.97
CA GLU A 64 -2.50 -10.73 21.81
C GLU A 64 -3.22 -9.39 21.97
N GLU A 65 -2.50 -8.29 22.18
CA GLU A 65 -3.11 -6.96 22.26
C GLU A 65 -3.75 -6.55 20.94
N CYS A 66 -3.13 -6.88 19.79
CA CYS A 66 -3.72 -6.65 18.48
C CYS A 66 -5.00 -7.48 18.29
N VAL A 67 -5.01 -8.73 18.74
CA VAL A 67 -6.18 -9.62 18.73
C VAL A 67 -7.31 -9.03 19.57
N ASP A 68 -7.03 -8.54 20.77
CA ASP A 68 -8.04 -7.93 21.65
C ASP A 68 -8.59 -6.61 21.10
N ASP A 69 -7.77 -5.83 20.40
CA ASP A 69 -8.21 -4.65 19.66
C ASP A 69 -9.22 -5.03 18.57
N ILE A 70 -8.96 -6.10 17.80
CA ILE A 70 -9.86 -6.59 16.76
C ILE A 70 -11.18 -7.07 17.39
N ARG A 71 -11.12 -7.86 18.48
CA ARG A 71 -12.31 -8.31 19.23
C ARG A 71 -13.15 -7.15 19.72
N THR A 72 -12.50 -6.10 20.23
CA THR A 72 -13.18 -4.88 20.68
C THR A 72 -13.91 -4.17 19.52
N LYS A 73 -13.28 -4.13 18.33
CA LYS A 73 -13.92 -3.56 17.13
C LYS A 73 -15.09 -4.40 16.64
N ILE A 74 -14.98 -5.73 16.68
CA ILE A 74 -16.10 -6.64 16.34
C ILE A 74 -17.28 -6.37 17.28
N LYS A 75 -17.05 -6.30 18.60
CA LYS A 75 -18.13 -5.99 19.57
C LYS A 75 -18.85 -4.67 19.27
N LYS A 76 -18.07 -3.60 18.96
CA LYS A 76 -18.66 -2.31 18.57
C LYS A 76 -19.47 -2.37 17.27
N LEU A 77 -19.12 -3.26 16.35
CA LEU A 77 -19.89 -3.48 15.12
C LEU A 77 -21.15 -4.31 15.40
N ASP A 78 -21.08 -5.30 16.28
CA ASP A 78 -22.25 -6.10 16.71
C ASP A 78 -23.36 -5.23 17.30
N GLU A 79 -23.00 -4.19 18.06
CA GLU A 79 -23.93 -3.21 18.62
C GLU A 79 -24.68 -2.41 17.54
N LYS A 80 -24.11 -2.29 16.32
CA LYS A 80 -24.73 -1.61 15.18
C LYS A 80 -25.81 -2.44 14.48
N GLY A 81 -25.86 -3.76 14.73
CA GLY A 81 -26.92 -4.62 14.23
C GLY A 81 -26.48 -6.00 13.75
N LYS A 82 -27.47 -6.89 13.62
CA LYS A 82 -27.30 -8.31 13.26
C LYS A 82 -26.48 -8.56 11.99
N ASN A 83 -26.58 -7.69 11.00
CA ASN A 83 -25.87 -7.85 9.72
C ASN A 83 -24.35 -7.74 9.91
N TYR A 84 -23.86 -6.87 10.80
CA TYR A 84 -22.45 -6.73 11.11
C TYR A 84 -21.92 -7.96 11.85
N ARG A 85 -22.68 -8.49 12.80
CA ARG A 85 -22.34 -9.70 13.56
C ARG A 85 -22.18 -10.94 12.67
N LEU A 86 -23.01 -11.09 11.65
CA LEU A 86 -22.94 -12.24 10.74
C LEU A 86 -21.72 -12.17 9.79
N ARG A 87 -21.23 -10.98 9.50
CA ARG A 87 -20.12 -10.75 8.55
C ARG A 87 -18.76 -10.74 9.24
N ASN A 88 -18.69 -10.22 10.47
CA ASN A 88 -17.43 -10.09 11.21
C ASN A 88 -17.34 -11.17 12.29
N ARG A 89 -16.47 -12.14 12.08
CA ARG A 89 -16.40 -13.35 12.93
C ARG A 89 -14.97 -13.68 13.28
N GLU A 90 -14.80 -14.14 14.50
CA GLU A 90 -13.63 -14.88 14.94
C GLU A 90 -13.93 -16.38 14.81
N LEU A 91 -13.03 -17.12 14.22
CA LEU A 91 -13.13 -18.56 13.96
C LEU A 91 -11.88 -19.25 14.52
N THR A 92 -12.01 -20.54 14.81
CA THR A 92 -10.90 -21.42 15.14
C THR A 92 -10.46 -22.21 13.91
N ARG A 93 -9.22 -22.71 13.91
CA ARG A 93 -8.64 -23.43 12.77
C ARG A 93 -9.34 -24.73 12.39
N ASP A 94 -10.08 -25.35 13.31
CA ASP A 94 -10.85 -26.56 13.10
C ASP A 94 -12.02 -26.39 12.11
N VAL A 95 -12.42 -25.17 11.81
CA VAL A 95 -13.41 -24.84 10.78
C VAL A 95 -12.85 -25.01 9.36
N PHE A 96 -11.54 -25.10 9.22
CA PHE A 96 -10.84 -25.16 7.93
C PHE A 96 -10.25 -26.55 7.67
N ASP A 97 -9.99 -26.88 6.39
CA ASP A 97 -9.24 -28.08 6.03
C ASP A 97 -7.84 -28.05 6.67
N ALA A 98 -7.41 -29.15 7.27
CA ALA A 98 -6.10 -29.26 7.93
C ALA A 98 -4.92 -28.98 6.98
N LYS A 99 -5.08 -29.20 5.67
CA LYS A 99 -4.07 -28.91 4.65
C LYS A 99 -3.95 -27.42 4.31
N TYR A 100 -4.88 -26.58 4.78
CA TYR A 100 -4.88 -25.16 4.45
C TYR A 100 -3.57 -24.46 4.87
N ILE A 101 -3.07 -24.79 6.05
CA ILE A 101 -1.80 -24.21 6.53
C ILE A 101 -0.59 -24.60 5.66
N ASP A 102 -0.59 -25.82 5.11
CA ASP A 102 0.50 -26.27 4.23
C ASP A 102 0.52 -25.51 2.91
N PHE A 103 -0.66 -25.16 2.38
CA PHE A 103 -0.78 -24.30 1.21
C PHE A 103 -0.30 -22.88 1.51
N LEU A 104 -0.72 -22.28 2.64
CA LEU A 104 -0.26 -20.96 3.04
C LEU A 104 1.26 -20.88 3.18
N ARG A 105 1.90 -21.90 3.76
CA ARG A 105 3.36 -21.96 3.90
C ARG A 105 4.07 -22.08 2.55
N LYS A 106 3.51 -22.85 1.61
CA LYS A 106 4.03 -22.94 0.24
C LYS A 106 3.88 -21.60 -0.50
N ASP A 107 2.74 -20.95 -0.37
CA ASP A 107 2.49 -19.64 -0.96
C ASP A 107 3.46 -18.60 -0.39
N LEU A 108 3.65 -18.58 0.94
CA LEU A 108 4.61 -17.69 1.58
C LEU A 108 6.03 -17.89 1.04
N ALA A 109 6.48 -19.13 0.90
CA ALA A 109 7.81 -19.44 0.36
C ALA A 109 7.97 -18.95 -1.09
N LEU A 110 6.93 -19.10 -1.92
CA LEU A 110 6.90 -18.58 -3.29
C LEU A 110 6.94 -17.04 -3.32
N ILE A 111 6.13 -16.41 -2.49
CA ILE A 111 6.09 -14.94 -2.39
C ILE A 111 7.43 -14.40 -1.89
N ASP A 112 8.07 -15.04 -0.91
CA ASP A 112 9.41 -14.70 -0.43
C ASP A 112 10.47 -14.77 -1.55
N PHE A 113 10.40 -15.82 -2.36
CA PHE A 113 11.27 -15.96 -3.53
C PHE A 113 11.05 -14.80 -4.52
N LEU A 114 9.79 -14.48 -4.83
CA LEU A 114 9.44 -13.37 -5.71
C LEU A 114 9.90 -12.02 -5.15
N CYS A 115 9.67 -11.76 -3.87
CA CYS A 115 10.14 -10.54 -3.21
C CYS A 115 11.65 -10.38 -3.32
N LYS A 116 12.42 -11.43 -3.05
CA LYS A 116 13.89 -11.41 -3.17
C LYS A 116 14.33 -11.12 -4.61
N ARG A 117 13.72 -11.80 -5.59
CA ARG A 117 14.03 -11.60 -7.01
C ARG A 117 13.73 -10.17 -7.46
N TRP A 118 12.56 -9.65 -7.14
CA TRP A 118 12.14 -8.30 -7.54
C TRP A 118 12.91 -7.20 -6.82
N ASN A 119 13.29 -7.38 -5.56
CA ASN A 119 14.10 -6.40 -4.84
C ASN A 119 15.52 -6.26 -5.40
N ALA A 120 16.02 -7.29 -6.08
CA ALA A 120 17.30 -7.22 -6.79
C ALA A 120 17.27 -6.32 -8.05
N TYR A 121 16.07 -6.02 -8.60
CA TYR A 121 15.94 -5.10 -9.73
C TYR A 121 15.85 -3.67 -9.24
N SER A 122 16.87 -2.87 -9.54
CA SER A 122 16.92 -1.42 -9.27
C SER A 122 16.43 -0.57 -10.44
N TYR A 123 16.35 -1.14 -11.62
CA TYR A 123 16.04 -0.45 -12.87
C TYR A 123 14.56 -0.61 -13.23
N ASP A 124 13.83 0.53 -13.27
CA ASP A 124 12.46 0.61 -13.78
C ASP A 124 12.48 1.27 -15.16
N PRO A 125 12.21 0.53 -16.27
CA PRO A 125 12.32 1.06 -17.63
C PRO A 125 11.40 2.27 -17.88
N LYS A 126 10.20 2.28 -17.29
CA LYS A 126 9.24 3.39 -17.45
C LYS A 126 9.74 4.64 -16.76
N LEU A 127 10.21 4.50 -15.52
CA LEU A 127 10.75 5.61 -14.74
C LEU A 127 12.02 6.17 -15.40
N GLU A 128 12.90 5.32 -15.91
CA GLU A 128 14.10 5.77 -16.63
C GLU A 128 13.77 6.48 -17.94
N THR A 129 12.77 5.99 -18.68
CA THR A 129 12.30 6.67 -19.89
C THR A 129 11.67 8.01 -19.54
N PHE A 130 10.89 8.09 -18.46
CA PHE A 130 10.33 9.35 -17.97
C PHE A 130 11.44 10.35 -17.61
N LYS A 131 12.45 9.94 -16.83
CA LYS A 131 13.59 10.79 -16.44
C LYS A 131 14.35 11.34 -17.66
N LYS A 132 14.62 10.49 -18.64
CA LYS A 132 15.30 10.90 -19.89
C LYS A 132 14.54 11.95 -20.69
N ASN A 133 13.21 11.91 -20.64
CA ASN A 133 12.36 12.83 -21.37
C ASN A 133 11.97 14.08 -20.56
N LEU A 134 12.30 14.13 -19.26
CA LEU A 134 11.80 15.18 -18.37
C LEU A 134 12.20 16.56 -18.86
N ALA A 135 13.49 16.86 -19.00
CA ALA A 135 13.98 18.16 -19.42
C ALA A 135 13.78 18.43 -20.92
N ASN A 136 14.11 17.46 -21.77
CA ASN A 136 14.22 17.68 -23.21
C ASN A 136 12.91 17.54 -23.97
N VAL A 137 11.88 16.94 -23.38
CA VAL A 137 10.58 16.71 -24.04
C VAL A 137 9.43 17.30 -23.24
N LEU A 138 9.34 16.96 -21.95
CA LEU A 138 8.19 17.34 -21.11
C LEU A 138 8.28 18.81 -20.65
N PHE A 139 9.48 19.33 -20.42
CA PHE A 139 9.75 20.72 -20.07
C PHE A 139 10.46 21.50 -21.19
N ASP A 140 10.41 21.01 -22.44
CA ASP A 140 10.82 21.80 -23.60
C ASP A 140 9.93 23.05 -23.75
N LYS A 141 10.52 24.22 -23.81
CA LYS A 141 9.78 25.52 -23.84
C LYS A 141 8.88 25.69 -25.06
N GLN A 142 9.21 25.08 -26.18
CA GLN A 142 8.37 25.14 -27.38
C GLN A 142 7.16 24.22 -27.27
N ARG A 143 7.32 23.05 -26.66
CA ARG A 143 6.25 22.06 -26.48
C ARG A 143 5.39 22.35 -25.26
N ASN A 144 5.99 22.85 -24.19
CA ASN A 144 5.34 23.17 -22.93
C ASN A 144 5.70 24.63 -22.51
N PRO A 145 5.11 25.63 -23.16
CA PRO A 145 5.38 27.04 -22.84
C PRO A 145 5.04 27.42 -21.39
N ALA A 146 3.99 26.80 -20.85
CA ALA A 146 3.54 27.00 -19.46
C ALA A 146 4.50 26.42 -18.42
N GLN A 147 5.43 25.54 -18.83
CA GLN A 147 6.37 24.84 -17.94
C GLN A 147 5.67 24.14 -16.76
N LYS A 148 4.48 23.59 -17.04
CA LYS A 148 3.63 22.87 -16.07
C LYS A 148 3.33 21.48 -16.59
N LEU A 149 3.32 20.49 -15.68
CA LEU A 149 3.02 19.09 -15.99
C LEU A 149 2.12 18.51 -14.92
N VAL A 150 1.05 17.84 -15.33
CA VAL A 150 0.17 17.09 -14.43
C VAL A 150 0.25 15.62 -14.79
N ILE A 151 0.53 14.79 -13.80
CA ILE A 151 0.65 13.33 -13.97
C ILE A 151 -0.37 12.66 -13.07
N PHE A 152 -1.18 11.77 -13.65
CA PHE A 152 -2.15 10.96 -12.90
C PHE A 152 -1.65 9.53 -12.75
N SER A 153 -1.88 8.95 -11.57
CA SER A 153 -1.60 7.54 -11.27
C SER A 153 -2.65 6.96 -10.34
N GLU A 154 -3.05 5.72 -10.58
CA GLU A 154 -3.92 4.96 -9.66
C GLU A 154 -3.17 4.45 -8.42
N ALA A 155 -1.83 4.41 -8.45
CA ALA A 155 -1.00 3.87 -7.38
C ALA A 155 -0.23 4.98 -6.68
N ILE A 156 -0.45 5.13 -5.36
CA ILE A 156 0.27 6.10 -4.52
C ILE A 156 1.79 5.85 -4.58
N ASP A 157 2.22 4.59 -4.56
CA ASP A 157 3.65 4.23 -4.68
C ASP A 157 4.28 4.74 -5.98
N THR A 158 3.51 4.80 -7.07
CA THR A 158 3.96 5.37 -8.34
C THR A 158 4.09 6.89 -8.25
N VAL A 159 3.16 7.56 -7.57
CA VAL A 159 3.24 9.01 -7.31
C VAL A 159 4.52 9.34 -6.53
N ASP A 160 4.81 8.59 -5.48
CA ASP A 160 6.01 8.79 -4.66
C ASP A 160 7.30 8.50 -5.44
N ALA A 161 7.31 7.45 -6.26
CA ALA A 161 8.45 7.13 -7.12
C ALA A 161 8.72 8.21 -8.17
N ILE A 162 7.67 8.76 -8.81
CA ILE A 162 7.79 9.85 -9.77
C ILE A 162 8.28 11.13 -9.07
N LYS A 163 7.70 11.48 -7.91
CA LYS A 163 8.16 12.63 -7.12
C LYS A 163 9.65 12.56 -6.84
N LEU A 164 10.10 11.44 -6.26
CA LEU A 164 11.53 11.24 -5.96
C LEU A 164 12.40 11.32 -7.22
N ALA A 165 11.92 10.74 -8.33
CA ALA A 165 12.64 10.78 -9.59
C ALA A 165 12.81 12.20 -10.12
N VAL A 166 11.76 13.03 -10.08
CA VAL A 166 11.84 14.43 -10.51
C VAL A 166 12.77 15.22 -9.61
N GLU A 167 12.59 15.15 -8.30
CA GLU A 167 13.43 15.86 -7.31
C GLU A 167 14.91 15.50 -7.41
N THR A 168 15.23 14.26 -7.85
CA THR A 168 16.62 13.79 -8.00
C THR A 168 17.21 14.17 -9.36
N THR A 169 16.39 14.15 -10.42
CA THR A 169 16.86 14.39 -11.80
C THR A 169 16.92 15.88 -12.14
N GLU A 170 15.91 16.63 -11.69
CA GLU A 170 15.75 18.06 -11.93
C GLU A 170 15.37 18.80 -10.63
N PRO A 171 16.33 19.03 -9.71
CA PRO A 171 16.07 19.63 -8.40
C PRO A 171 15.48 21.05 -8.46
N SER A 172 15.57 21.71 -9.61
CA SER A 172 14.99 23.05 -9.84
C SER A 172 13.46 23.04 -10.00
N LEU A 173 12.88 21.90 -10.34
CA LEU A 173 11.43 21.73 -10.51
C LEU A 173 10.73 21.58 -9.14
N LYS A 174 9.65 22.35 -8.98
CA LYS A 174 8.77 22.22 -7.81
C LYS A 174 7.76 21.10 -8.04
N VAL A 175 7.71 20.13 -7.15
CA VAL A 175 6.83 18.95 -7.26
C VAL A 175 5.77 18.99 -6.19
N LEU A 176 4.50 18.91 -6.59
CA LEU A 176 3.36 18.77 -5.70
C LEU A 176 2.76 17.38 -5.85
N ALA A 177 2.95 16.51 -4.85
CA ALA A 177 2.35 15.18 -4.82
C ALA A 177 1.00 15.22 -4.09
N VAL A 178 -0.09 15.13 -4.83
CA VAL A 178 -1.45 15.17 -4.31
C VAL A 178 -1.96 13.75 -4.10
N LYS A 179 -2.45 13.46 -2.90
CA LYS A 179 -3.04 12.18 -2.49
C LYS A 179 -4.38 12.46 -1.80
N ALA A 180 -5.24 11.45 -1.68
CA ALA A 180 -6.51 11.61 -0.96
C ALA A 180 -6.34 12.14 0.47
N SER A 181 -5.23 11.79 1.13
CA SER A 181 -4.94 12.20 2.52
C SER A 181 -4.49 13.65 2.70
N ASN A 182 -4.05 14.34 1.64
CA ASN A 182 -3.53 15.72 1.72
C ASN A 182 -4.15 16.67 0.69
N ARG A 183 -5.19 16.22 -0.03
CA ARG A 183 -5.81 16.99 -1.11
C ARG A 183 -6.39 18.30 -0.61
N ASP A 184 -7.11 18.24 0.52
CA ASP A 184 -7.81 19.41 1.06
C ASP A 184 -6.82 20.45 1.55
N ASP A 185 -5.71 20.05 2.16
CA ASP A 185 -4.62 20.93 2.60
C ASP A 185 -3.91 21.62 1.42
N LEU A 186 -3.90 20.97 0.25
CA LEU A 186 -3.21 21.45 -0.95
C LEU A 186 -4.14 22.17 -1.95
N GLU A 187 -5.45 22.25 -1.67
CA GLU A 187 -6.43 22.81 -2.61
C GLU A 187 -6.07 24.21 -3.10
N GLN A 188 -5.69 25.09 -2.18
CA GLN A 188 -5.29 26.45 -2.51
C GLN A 188 -4.06 26.50 -3.42
N THR A 189 -3.03 25.71 -3.09
CA THR A 189 -1.81 25.61 -3.90
C THR A 189 -2.08 25.05 -5.30
N ILE A 190 -3.02 24.11 -5.42
CA ILE A 190 -3.44 23.55 -6.71
C ILE A 190 -4.12 24.63 -7.56
N LYS A 191 -5.06 25.40 -6.98
CA LYS A 191 -5.75 26.49 -7.67
C LYS A 191 -4.77 27.53 -8.16
N GLU A 192 -3.89 28.03 -7.31
CA GLU A 192 -2.90 29.06 -7.65
C GLU A 192 -1.95 28.64 -8.78
N ASN A 193 -1.66 27.35 -8.92
CA ASN A 193 -0.67 26.89 -9.89
C ASN A 193 -1.28 26.29 -11.17
N PHE A 194 -2.50 25.76 -11.11
CA PHE A 194 -3.07 24.96 -12.21
C PHE A 194 -4.48 25.40 -12.64
N ASP A 195 -5.18 26.27 -11.90
CA ASP A 195 -6.45 26.80 -12.34
C ASP A 195 -6.23 28.00 -13.30
N ALA A 196 -6.82 27.92 -14.49
CA ALA A 196 -6.71 28.96 -15.49
C ALA A 196 -7.51 30.24 -15.13
N ASN A 197 -8.42 30.16 -14.18
CA ASN A 197 -9.30 31.24 -13.73
C ASN A 197 -8.86 31.86 -12.39
N TYR A 198 -7.71 31.49 -11.89
CA TYR A 198 -7.21 31.94 -10.60
C TYR A 198 -6.25 33.11 -10.74
#